data_e44cf608b5bb1e3fac1d0a32f95cab0a
#
_entry.id   e44cf608b5bb1e3fac1d0a32f95cab0a
#
_cell.length_a   1.000
_cell.length_b   1.000
_cell.length_c   1.000
_cell.angle_alpha   90.00
_cell.angle_beta   90.00
_cell.angle_gamma   90.00
#
_symmetry.space_group_name_H-M   'P 1'
#
loop_
_entity.id
_entity.type
_entity.pdbx_description
1 polymer ?
#
loop_
_entity_poly.entity_id
_entity_poly.type
_entity_poly.pdbx_seq_one_letter_code
_entity_poly.pdbx_strand_id
1 'polypeptide(L)'
;VARKAETLLCQDFVEEAENKLGLPIGSYVSFTKLFRHLLIISRERPFNLIIDEFQDFQRTNPSIFSEIQREWDLNKGTSKMNLIVSGSIYSLMHQIFEDRKEPLFSRAGQMIHLKPFKVEVLKEILADHNPSYHPDDLLALYSFTGGVAWYVNLFMTNKAYTKDKMIGLLARPNSPFLNEGKNLLIEEFGPDYSIYFSILECIAGGDYTRGEIENRLGKAEIGGYLAKLEKYYSLISKKR
;
A
#
# COMPACT_ATOMS: atom_id res chain seq x y z
N VAL A 1 -9.96 -3.73 3.98
CA VAL A 1 -11.07 -4.62 3.53
C VAL A 1 -10.69 -6.07 3.77
N ALA A 2 -11.46 -6.80 4.60
CA ALA A 2 -11.17 -8.22 4.84
C ALA A 2 -11.56 -9.09 3.64
N ARG A 3 -10.86 -10.21 3.44
CA ARG A 3 -11.15 -11.17 2.36
C ARG A 3 -12.35 -12.06 2.73
N LYS A 4 -13.56 -11.51 2.66
CA LYS A 4 -14.84 -12.16 2.97
C LYS A 4 -15.82 -11.99 1.80
N ALA A 5 -16.92 -12.74 1.82
CA ALA A 5 -18.06 -12.49 0.92
C ALA A 5 -18.63 -11.08 1.17
N GLU A 6 -19.10 -10.40 0.14
CA GLU A 6 -19.57 -9.01 0.21
C GLU A 6 -20.65 -8.81 1.28
N THR A 7 -21.57 -9.77 1.43
CA THR A 7 -22.62 -9.72 2.47
C THR A 7 -22.04 -9.69 3.89
N LEU A 8 -21.00 -10.48 4.17
CA LEU A 8 -20.34 -10.50 5.48
C LEU A 8 -19.54 -9.22 5.73
N LEU A 9 -18.91 -8.67 4.69
CA LEU A 9 -18.27 -7.35 4.77
C LEU A 9 -19.27 -6.26 5.10
N CYS A 10 -20.45 -6.29 4.46
CA CYS A 10 -21.50 -5.32 4.73
C CYS A 10 -22.01 -5.42 6.16
N GLN A 11 -22.10 -6.62 6.75
CA GLN A 11 -22.48 -6.81 8.16
C GLN A 11 -21.46 -6.16 9.10
N ASP A 12 -20.17 -6.43 8.89
CA ASP A 12 -19.08 -5.82 9.68
C ASP A 12 -19.14 -4.29 9.58
N PHE A 13 -19.29 -3.74 8.38
CA PHE A 13 -19.32 -2.29 8.16
C PHE A 13 -20.58 -1.62 8.72
N VAL A 14 -21.71 -2.28 8.68
CA VAL A 14 -22.97 -1.81 9.30
C VAL A 14 -22.79 -1.73 10.81
N GLU A 15 -22.30 -2.80 11.44
CA GLU A 15 -22.06 -2.83 12.89
C GLU A 15 -21.12 -1.71 13.34
N GLU A 16 -20.01 -1.50 12.61
CA GLU A 16 -19.09 -0.42 12.92
C GLU A 16 -19.74 0.96 12.73
N ALA A 17 -20.47 1.17 11.64
CA ALA A 17 -21.12 2.43 11.35
C ALA A 17 -22.26 2.75 12.36
N GLU A 18 -23.05 1.76 12.76
CA GLU A 18 -24.08 1.91 13.80
C GLU A 18 -23.44 2.30 15.14
N ASN A 19 -22.35 1.63 15.52
CA ASN A 19 -21.63 1.93 16.76
C ASN A 19 -21.03 3.35 16.74
N LYS A 20 -20.48 3.80 15.60
CA LYS A 20 -19.84 5.12 15.49
C LYS A 20 -20.85 6.26 15.31
N LEU A 21 -21.89 6.04 14.55
CA LEU A 21 -22.88 7.07 14.24
C LEU A 21 -24.01 7.13 15.29
N GLY A 22 -24.18 6.08 16.09
CA GLY A 22 -25.22 5.99 17.13
C GLY A 22 -26.62 5.99 16.54
N LEU A 23 -26.81 5.36 15.36
CA LEU A 23 -28.13 5.24 14.71
C LEU A 23 -28.23 3.91 13.97
N PRO A 24 -29.42 3.32 13.86
CA PRO A 24 -29.62 2.09 13.12
C PRO A 24 -29.48 2.34 11.62
N ILE A 25 -28.69 1.50 10.93
CA ILE A 25 -28.42 1.58 9.50
C ILE A 25 -29.17 0.51 8.74
N GLY A 26 -29.42 -0.65 9.37
CA GLY A 26 -30.11 -1.77 8.77
C GLY A 26 -29.18 -2.76 8.06
N SER A 27 -29.73 -3.74 7.37
CA SER A 27 -28.96 -4.83 6.75
C SER A 27 -28.75 -4.60 5.26
N TYR A 28 -27.54 -4.89 4.76
CA TYR A 28 -27.16 -4.76 3.37
C TYR A 28 -26.45 -6.02 2.87
N VAL A 29 -26.75 -6.41 1.63
CA VAL A 29 -26.09 -7.52 0.93
C VAL A 29 -25.07 -7.02 -0.09
N SER A 30 -25.04 -5.73 -0.36
CA SER A 30 -24.15 -5.07 -1.32
C SER A 30 -23.55 -3.82 -0.69
N PHE A 31 -22.23 -3.69 -0.80
CA PHE A 31 -21.51 -2.50 -0.32
C PHE A 31 -21.97 -1.22 -1.03
N THR A 32 -22.28 -1.29 -2.30
CA THR A 32 -22.77 -0.13 -3.08
C THR A 32 -24.05 0.45 -2.50
N LYS A 33 -24.98 -0.42 -2.05
CA LYS A 33 -26.22 0.02 -1.40
C LYS A 33 -25.96 0.65 -0.03
N LEU A 34 -25.07 0.05 0.76
CA LEU A 34 -24.62 0.61 2.02
C LEU A 34 -23.94 1.96 1.79
N PHE A 35 -23.02 2.05 0.84
CA PHE A 35 -22.30 3.27 0.50
C PHE A 35 -23.24 4.41 0.11
N ARG A 36 -24.25 4.13 -0.75
CA ARG A 36 -25.31 5.10 -1.07
C ARG A 36 -26.03 5.59 0.19
N HIS A 37 -26.39 4.68 1.11
CA HIS A 37 -27.08 5.06 2.34
C HIS A 37 -26.19 5.94 3.22
N LEU A 38 -24.92 5.62 3.37
CA LEU A 38 -23.96 6.44 4.12
C LEU A 38 -23.81 7.85 3.50
N LEU A 39 -23.78 7.96 2.17
CA LEU A 39 -23.79 9.27 1.47
C LEU A 39 -25.04 10.08 1.79
N ILE A 40 -26.23 9.44 1.89
CA ILE A 40 -27.49 10.09 2.26
C ILE A 40 -27.47 10.53 3.72
N ILE A 41 -27.07 9.68 4.66
CA ILE A 41 -26.95 10.00 6.09
C ILE A 41 -26.02 11.22 6.28
N SER A 42 -24.95 11.29 5.53
CA SER A 42 -23.97 12.38 5.65
C SER A 42 -24.51 13.76 5.31
N ARG A 43 -25.63 13.88 4.63
CA ARG A 43 -26.25 15.17 4.28
C ARG A 43 -26.65 15.97 5.55
N GLU A 44 -27.10 15.26 6.55
CA GLU A 44 -27.52 15.85 7.85
C GLU A 44 -26.45 15.68 8.93
N ARG A 45 -25.68 14.59 8.89
CA ARG A 45 -24.64 14.25 9.87
C ARG A 45 -23.29 14.08 9.16
N PRO A 46 -22.45 15.12 9.06
CA PRO A 46 -21.13 15.01 8.47
C PRO A 46 -20.23 14.02 9.20
N PHE A 47 -19.50 13.18 8.47
CA PHE A 47 -18.53 12.26 9.05
C PHE A 47 -17.42 11.90 8.04
N ASN A 48 -16.33 11.32 8.54
CA ASN A 48 -15.27 10.75 7.74
C ASN A 48 -15.53 9.24 7.60
N LEU A 49 -15.58 8.74 6.36
CA LEU A 49 -15.54 7.32 6.05
C LEU A 49 -14.13 6.96 5.63
N ILE A 50 -13.48 6.10 6.41
CA ILE A 50 -12.12 5.63 6.14
C ILE A 50 -12.20 4.16 5.74
N ILE A 51 -11.66 3.84 4.57
CA ILE A 51 -11.63 2.46 4.05
C ILE A 51 -10.18 2.09 3.78
N ASP A 52 -9.66 1.18 4.59
CA ASP A 52 -8.32 0.63 4.41
C ASP A 52 -8.33 -0.58 3.48
N GLU A 53 -7.22 -0.83 2.77
CA GLU A 53 -7.07 -1.87 1.75
C GLU A 53 -8.19 -1.81 0.69
N PHE A 54 -8.44 -0.60 0.17
CA PHE A 54 -9.54 -0.32 -0.75
C PHE A 54 -9.46 -1.16 -2.04
N GLN A 55 -8.24 -1.47 -2.50
CA GLN A 55 -8.03 -2.30 -3.70
C GLN A 55 -8.59 -3.73 -3.55
N ASP A 56 -8.73 -4.25 -2.33
CA ASP A 56 -9.25 -5.60 -2.10
C ASP A 56 -10.74 -5.74 -2.41
N PHE A 57 -11.47 -4.65 -2.52
CA PHE A 57 -12.85 -4.68 -3.00
C PHE A 57 -12.98 -5.27 -4.40
N GLN A 58 -12.02 -5.05 -5.29
CA GLN A 58 -12.05 -5.57 -6.66
C GLN A 58 -12.13 -7.11 -6.70
N ARG A 59 -11.55 -7.77 -5.71
CA ARG A 59 -11.59 -9.23 -5.59
C ARG A 59 -12.96 -9.75 -5.15
N THR A 60 -13.66 -8.95 -4.35
CA THR A 60 -14.99 -9.29 -3.82
C THR A 60 -16.07 -9.04 -4.86
N ASN A 61 -15.98 -7.92 -5.59
CA ASN A 61 -16.92 -7.52 -6.63
C ASN A 61 -16.16 -6.79 -7.74
N PRO A 62 -15.93 -7.39 -8.92
CA PRO A 62 -15.19 -6.76 -10.01
C PRO A 62 -15.80 -5.45 -10.53
N SER A 63 -17.10 -5.22 -10.34
CA SER A 63 -17.80 -4.00 -10.79
C SER A 63 -17.82 -2.89 -9.73
N ILE A 64 -17.26 -3.12 -8.53
CA ILE A 64 -17.41 -2.26 -7.36
C ILE A 64 -17.00 -0.81 -7.62
N PHE A 65 -15.88 -0.59 -8.32
CA PHE A 65 -15.39 0.76 -8.57
C PHE A 65 -16.30 1.56 -9.51
N SER A 66 -16.91 0.90 -10.51
CA SER A 66 -17.92 1.54 -11.38
C SER A 66 -19.19 1.88 -10.61
N GLU A 67 -19.58 1.02 -9.68
CA GLU A 67 -20.76 1.22 -8.85
C GLU A 67 -20.51 2.35 -7.83
N ILE A 68 -19.36 2.37 -7.15
CA ILE A 68 -18.96 3.47 -6.25
C ILE A 68 -18.87 4.79 -7.02
N GLN A 69 -18.29 4.79 -8.21
CA GLN A 69 -18.24 5.96 -9.08
C GLN A 69 -19.64 6.54 -9.30
N ARG A 70 -20.57 5.70 -9.71
CA ARG A 70 -21.96 6.13 -9.98
C ARG A 70 -22.61 6.75 -8.74
N GLU A 71 -22.51 6.08 -7.59
CA GLU A 71 -23.13 6.57 -6.35
C GLU A 71 -22.47 7.85 -5.86
N TRP A 72 -21.15 7.95 -5.99
CA TRP A 72 -20.39 9.17 -5.68
C TRP A 72 -20.82 10.33 -6.57
N ASP A 73 -20.80 10.15 -7.89
CA ASP A 73 -21.14 11.21 -8.84
C ASP A 73 -22.59 11.71 -8.68
N LEU A 74 -23.52 10.84 -8.30
CA LEU A 74 -24.91 11.21 -8.02
C LEU A 74 -25.10 11.97 -6.70
N ASN A 75 -24.28 11.73 -5.71
CA ASN A 75 -24.50 12.22 -4.34
C ASN A 75 -23.47 13.26 -3.86
N LYS A 76 -22.29 13.36 -4.48
CA LYS A 76 -21.18 14.25 -4.04
C LYS A 76 -21.59 15.72 -3.84
N GLY A 77 -22.55 16.22 -4.61
CA GLY A 77 -23.02 17.62 -4.50
C GLY A 77 -23.88 17.91 -3.25
N THR A 78 -24.41 16.87 -2.59
CA THR A 78 -25.26 17.00 -1.39
C THR A 78 -24.69 16.28 -0.18
N SER A 79 -23.82 15.31 -0.37
CA SER A 79 -23.14 14.58 0.69
C SER A 79 -22.12 15.47 1.39
N LYS A 80 -22.05 15.33 2.71
CA LYS A 80 -21.02 15.96 3.56
C LYS A 80 -20.05 14.90 4.11
N MET A 81 -19.99 13.73 3.48
CA MET A 81 -19.06 12.66 3.83
C MET A 81 -17.68 12.97 3.23
N ASN A 82 -16.66 12.95 4.06
CA ASN A 82 -15.29 12.92 3.59
C ASN A 82 -14.86 11.47 3.45
N LEU A 83 -14.64 11.01 2.21
CA LEU A 83 -14.19 9.66 1.91
C LEU A 83 -12.66 9.63 1.85
N ILE A 84 -12.06 8.83 2.71
CA ILE A 84 -10.62 8.59 2.76
C ILE A 84 -10.39 7.12 2.46
N VAL A 85 -9.61 6.81 1.44
CA VAL A 85 -9.26 5.44 1.09
C VAL A 85 -7.75 5.26 1.14
N SER A 86 -7.30 4.14 1.68
CA SER A 86 -5.89 3.75 1.73
C SER A 86 -5.70 2.38 1.10
N GLY A 87 -4.48 2.09 0.68
CA GLY A 87 -4.09 0.80 0.16
C GLY A 87 -2.58 0.64 0.21
N SER A 88 -2.13 -0.57 0.54
CA SER A 88 -0.72 -0.92 0.67
C SER A 88 -0.07 -1.24 -0.69
N ILE A 89 -0.85 -1.65 -1.69
CA ILE A 89 -0.36 -2.01 -3.03
C ILE A 89 -0.37 -0.78 -3.92
N TYR A 90 0.79 -0.13 -4.05
CA TYR A 90 0.96 1.11 -4.80
C TYR A 90 0.43 1.01 -6.24
N SER A 91 0.80 -0.06 -6.95
CA SER A 91 0.42 -0.26 -8.35
C SER A 91 -1.09 -0.33 -8.56
N LEU A 92 -1.82 -1.00 -7.65
CA LEU A 92 -3.28 -1.09 -7.72
C LEU A 92 -3.95 0.23 -7.38
N MET A 93 -3.48 0.95 -6.36
CA MET A 93 -4.03 2.27 -6.01
C MET A 93 -3.77 3.30 -7.13
N HIS A 94 -2.57 3.28 -7.72
CA HIS A 94 -2.26 4.08 -8.89
C HIS A 94 -3.20 3.75 -10.07
N GLN A 95 -3.40 2.47 -10.37
CA GLN A 95 -4.34 2.04 -11.41
C GLN A 95 -5.74 2.59 -11.13
N ILE A 96 -6.29 2.36 -9.95
CA ILE A 96 -7.68 2.73 -9.59
C ILE A 96 -7.95 4.23 -9.76
N PHE A 97 -7.00 5.10 -9.40
CA PHE A 97 -7.23 6.56 -9.33
C PHE A 97 -6.52 7.37 -10.40
N GLU A 98 -5.45 6.85 -11.03
CA GLU A 98 -4.62 7.59 -11.99
C GLU A 98 -4.67 7.04 -13.41
N ASP A 99 -5.15 5.81 -13.65
CA ASP A 99 -5.36 5.31 -15.00
C ASP A 99 -6.69 5.87 -15.58
N ARG A 100 -6.59 6.52 -16.74
CA ARG A 100 -7.74 7.14 -17.44
C ARG A 100 -8.84 6.16 -17.83
N LYS A 101 -8.54 4.86 -17.86
CA LYS A 101 -9.50 3.82 -18.21
C LYS A 101 -10.33 3.34 -17.01
N GLU A 102 -9.90 3.68 -15.81
CA GLU A 102 -10.54 3.21 -14.59
C GLU A 102 -11.69 4.13 -14.14
N PRO A 103 -12.73 3.55 -13.55
CA PRO A 103 -13.93 4.32 -13.17
C PRO A 103 -13.67 5.47 -12.21
N LEU A 104 -12.75 5.30 -11.25
CA LEU A 104 -12.47 6.30 -10.23
C LEU A 104 -11.40 7.32 -10.64
N PHE A 105 -10.91 7.26 -11.88
CA PHE A 105 -9.98 8.27 -12.41
C PHE A 105 -10.49 9.69 -12.17
N SER A 106 -9.61 10.56 -11.66
CA SER A 106 -9.89 11.99 -11.42
C SER A 106 -11.03 12.28 -10.43
N ARG A 107 -11.39 11.34 -9.55
CA ARG A 107 -12.40 11.54 -8.49
C ARG A 107 -11.81 11.80 -7.11
N ALA A 108 -10.54 11.53 -6.92
CA ALA A 108 -9.82 11.93 -5.73
C ALA A 108 -9.57 13.46 -5.74
N GLY A 109 -10.03 14.15 -4.70
CA GLY A 109 -9.74 15.58 -4.51
C GLY A 109 -8.30 15.83 -4.05
N GLN A 110 -7.71 14.86 -3.37
CA GLN A 110 -6.32 14.87 -2.91
C GLN A 110 -5.75 13.46 -2.93
N MET A 111 -4.51 13.33 -3.34
CA MET A 111 -3.74 12.08 -3.29
C MET A 111 -2.51 12.30 -2.44
N ILE A 112 -2.31 11.42 -1.46
CA ILE A 112 -1.18 11.48 -0.53
C ILE A 112 -0.33 10.25 -0.75
N HIS A 113 0.86 10.44 -1.30
CA HIS A 113 1.87 9.40 -1.41
C HIS A 113 2.76 9.45 -0.17
N LEU A 114 2.54 8.51 0.76
CA LEU A 114 3.38 8.39 1.94
C LEU A 114 4.80 7.98 1.50
N LYS A 115 5.76 8.79 1.87
CA LYS A 115 7.18 8.55 1.58
C LYS A 115 7.89 8.08 2.84
N PRO A 116 9.01 7.34 2.69
CA PRO A 116 9.87 7.02 3.80
C PRO A 116 10.30 8.29 4.57
N PHE A 117 10.58 8.14 5.85
CA PHE A 117 11.10 9.21 6.68
C PHE A 117 12.45 9.72 6.15
N LYS A 118 12.61 11.02 6.15
CA LYS A 118 13.91 11.65 5.88
C LYS A 118 14.85 11.43 7.06
N VAL A 119 16.15 11.61 6.80
CA VAL A 119 17.21 11.42 7.82
C VAL A 119 16.99 12.30 9.06
N GLU A 120 16.46 13.52 8.86
CA GLU A 120 16.16 14.45 9.96
C GLU A 120 15.13 13.84 10.93
N VAL A 121 14.07 13.22 10.41
CA VAL A 121 13.05 12.55 11.23
C VAL A 121 13.63 11.32 11.94
N LEU A 122 14.46 10.53 11.24
CA LEU A 122 15.14 9.38 11.85
C LEU A 122 16.06 9.80 12.99
N LYS A 123 16.72 10.94 12.83
CA LYS A 123 17.57 11.54 13.87
C LYS A 123 16.75 11.90 15.12
N GLU A 124 15.58 12.53 14.95
CA GLU A 124 14.68 12.86 16.04
C GLU A 124 14.20 11.60 16.76
N ILE A 125 13.66 10.62 16.00
CA ILE A 125 13.20 9.35 16.55
C ILE A 125 14.32 8.64 17.33
N LEU A 126 15.53 8.58 16.78
CA LEU A 126 16.63 7.90 17.43
C LEU A 126 17.08 8.65 18.70
N ALA A 127 17.10 9.99 18.68
CA ALA A 127 17.41 10.81 19.83
C ALA A 127 16.41 10.65 20.98
N ASP A 128 15.12 10.52 20.67
CA ASP A 128 14.07 10.29 21.67
C ASP A 128 14.23 8.95 22.39
N HIS A 129 14.73 7.92 21.69
CA HIS A 129 14.91 6.58 22.24
C HIS A 129 16.31 6.34 22.83
N ASN A 130 17.31 7.01 22.32
CA ASN A 130 18.72 6.94 22.75
C ASN A 130 19.40 8.30 22.59
N PRO A 131 19.28 9.22 23.55
CA PRO A 131 19.89 10.56 23.48
C PRO A 131 21.41 10.57 23.23
N SER A 132 22.08 9.47 23.57
CA SER A 132 23.53 9.31 23.43
C SER A 132 23.92 8.47 22.21
N TYR A 133 23.06 8.38 21.18
CA TYR A 133 23.36 7.62 19.98
C TYR A 133 24.62 8.16 19.26
N HIS A 134 25.35 7.25 18.62
CA HIS A 134 26.49 7.60 17.78
C HIS A 134 26.05 7.84 16.32
N PRO A 135 26.76 8.67 15.51
CA PRO A 135 26.45 8.85 14.09
C PRO A 135 26.34 7.54 13.29
N ASP A 136 27.12 6.52 13.65
CA ASP A 136 27.04 5.18 13.03
C ASP A 136 25.70 4.49 13.29
N ASP A 137 25.04 4.77 14.43
CA ASP A 137 23.73 4.22 14.76
C ASP A 137 22.67 4.82 13.84
N LEU A 138 22.74 6.12 13.56
CA LEU A 138 21.84 6.78 12.61
C LEU A 138 22.07 6.28 11.18
N LEU A 139 23.33 6.13 10.77
CA LEU A 139 23.66 5.57 9.46
C LEU A 139 23.15 4.15 9.31
N ALA A 140 23.32 3.31 10.34
CA ALA A 140 22.82 1.94 10.36
C ALA A 140 21.28 1.92 10.28
N LEU A 141 20.59 2.74 11.08
CA LEU A 141 19.14 2.86 11.06
C LEU A 141 18.64 3.22 9.66
N TYR A 142 19.21 4.24 9.03
CA TYR A 142 18.85 4.62 7.67
C TYR A 142 19.16 3.52 6.67
N SER A 143 20.36 2.91 6.74
CA SER A 143 20.78 1.86 5.80
C SER A 143 19.89 0.61 5.85
N PHE A 144 19.41 0.23 7.05
CA PHE A 144 18.59 -0.97 7.22
C PHE A 144 17.10 -0.73 6.99
N THR A 145 16.63 0.51 7.14
CA THR A 145 15.19 0.82 7.05
C THR A 145 14.81 1.58 5.79
N GLY A 146 15.77 2.25 5.14
CA GLY A 146 15.46 3.21 4.08
C GLY A 146 14.51 4.32 4.54
N GLY A 147 14.30 4.48 5.85
CA GLY A 147 13.32 5.40 6.42
C GLY A 147 11.88 4.89 6.41
N VAL A 148 11.61 3.65 6.02
CA VAL A 148 10.27 3.07 6.05
C VAL A 148 9.78 2.95 7.48
N ALA A 149 8.67 3.61 7.79
CA ALA A 149 8.15 3.76 9.15
C ALA A 149 7.99 2.44 9.91
N TRP A 150 7.52 1.39 9.22
CA TRP A 150 7.33 0.07 9.82
C TRP A 150 8.65 -0.54 10.30
N TYR A 151 9.71 -0.48 9.48
CA TYR A 151 11.02 -1.00 9.86
C TYR A 151 11.65 -0.17 10.97
N VAL A 152 11.49 1.15 10.94
CA VAL A 152 11.96 2.03 12.03
C VAL A 152 11.28 1.65 13.33
N ASN A 153 9.95 1.52 13.32
CA ASN A 153 9.19 1.12 14.50
C ASN A 153 9.63 -0.27 15.03
N LEU A 154 9.95 -1.20 14.14
CA LEU A 154 10.40 -2.53 14.54
C LEU A 154 11.72 -2.47 15.33
N PHE A 155 12.69 -1.64 14.90
CA PHE A 155 13.92 -1.41 15.67
C PHE A 155 13.63 -0.73 17.00
N MET A 156 12.79 0.29 17.03
CA MET A 156 12.45 1.04 18.24
C MET A 156 11.73 0.17 19.27
N THR A 157 10.74 -0.60 18.84
CA THR A 157 9.99 -1.53 19.71
C THR A 157 10.89 -2.62 20.31
N ASN A 158 11.87 -3.11 19.55
CA ASN A 158 12.85 -4.09 20.03
C ASN A 158 14.05 -3.47 20.80
N LYS A 159 14.02 -2.16 21.08
CA LYS A 159 15.10 -1.44 21.76
C LYS A 159 16.46 -1.60 21.09
N ALA A 160 16.46 -1.76 19.77
CA ALA A 160 17.66 -1.90 18.96
C ALA A 160 18.13 -0.51 18.47
N TYR A 161 18.61 0.32 19.38
CA TYR A 161 18.99 1.72 19.13
C TYR A 161 20.43 1.91 18.71
N THR A 162 21.25 0.86 18.76
CA THR A 162 22.65 0.91 18.34
C THR A 162 22.87 0.00 17.14
N LYS A 163 23.87 0.32 16.33
CA LYS A 163 24.28 -0.45 15.15
C LYS A 163 24.40 -1.95 15.47
N ASP A 164 25.08 -2.31 16.55
CA ASP A 164 25.29 -3.72 16.92
C ASP A 164 23.99 -4.42 17.29
N LYS A 165 23.09 -3.74 18.01
CA LYS A 165 21.77 -4.28 18.33
C LYS A 165 20.88 -4.42 17.09
N MET A 166 20.96 -3.47 16.15
CA MET A 166 20.25 -3.55 14.86
C MET A 166 20.75 -4.73 14.06
N ILE A 167 22.06 -4.91 13.91
CA ILE A 167 22.67 -6.07 13.25
C ILE A 167 22.23 -7.37 13.95
N GLY A 168 22.29 -7.43 15.27
CA GLY A 168 21.85 -8.57 16.03
C GLY A 168 20.38 -8.92 15.83
N LEU A 169 19.50 -7.94 15.65
CA LEU A 169 18.08 -8.16 15.34
C LEU A 169 17.88 -8.71 13.93
N LEU A 170 18.61 -8.17 12.94
CA LEU A 170 18.57 -8.62 11.56
C LEU A 170 19.08 -10.05 11.38
N ALA A 171 20.18 -10.39 12.08
CA ALA A 171 20.85 -11.69 11.96
C ALA A 171 20.18 -12.83 12.75
N ARG A 172 19.12 -12.56 13.51
CA ARG A 172 18.42 -13.60 14.28
C ARG A 172 17.78 -14.62 13.33
N PRO A 173 17.81 -15.92 13.65
CA PRO A 173 16.97 -16.89 13.00
C PRO A 173 15.49 -16.45 13.08
N ASN A 174 14.77 -16.57 11.97
CA ASN A 174 13.37 -16.09 11.85
C ASN A 174 13.17 -14.58 12.02
N SER A 175 14.20 -13.77 11.72
CA SER A 175 14.04 -12.32 11.65
C SER A 175 12.93 -11.96 10.66
N PRO A 176 12.00 -11.06 11.01
CA PRO A 176 10.96 -10.59 10.08
C PRO A 176 11.53 -9.99 8.80
N PHE A 177 12.76 -9.51 8.80
CA PHE A 177 13.43 -8.96 7.62
C PHE A 177 13.86 -10.01 6.58
N LEU A 178 14.05 -11.29 6.97
CA LEU A 178 14.64 -12.31 6.07
C LEU A 178 13.79 -12.62 4.83
N ASN A 179 12.47 -12.56 4.97
CA ASN A 179 11.54 -12.87 3.89
C ASN A 179 10.76 -11.65 3.38
N GLU A 180 11.00 -10.48 3.97
CA GLU A 180 10.20 -9.28 3.71
C GLU A 180 10.25 -8.87 2.25
N GLY A 181 11.42 -8.78 1.65
CA GLY A 181 11.56 -8.41 0.25
C GLY A 181 10.79 -9.36 -0.68
N LYS A 182 10.81 -10.67 -0.40
CA LYS A 182 10.05 -11.65 -1.16
C LYS A 182 8.55 -11.48 -0.96
N ASN A 183 8.09 -11.24 0.28
CA ASN A 183 6.68 -11.05 0.59
C ASN A 183 6.12 -9.80 -0.10
N LEU A 184 6.85 -8.67 -0.04
CA LEU A 184 6.49 -7.44 -0.75
C LEU A 184 6.37 -7.67 -2.26
N LEU A 185 7.31 -8.41 -2.86
CA LEU A 185 7.25 -8.70 -4.29
C LEU A 185 6.07 -9.61 -4.64
N ILE A 186 5.70 -10.56 -3.78
CA ILE A 186 4.53 -11.41 -3.98
C ILE A 186 3.24 -10.57 -3.89
N GLU A 187 3.15 -9.64 -2.96
CA GLU A 187 2.00 -8.76 -2.81
C GLU A 187 1.85 -7.81 -4.01
N GLU A 188 2.93 -7.17 -4.44
CA GLU A 188 2.93 -6.24 -5.56
C GLU A 188 2.75 -6.91 -6.91
N PHE A 189 3.43 -8.01 -7.17
CA PHE A 189 3.46 -8.65 -8.49
C PHE A 189 2.46 -9.79 -8.65
N GLY A 190 1.85 -10.24 -7.56
CA GLY A 190 0.89 -11.35 -7.57
C GLY A 190 1.49 -12.65 -8.13
N PRO A 191 0.75 -13.39 -8.99
CA PRO A 191 1.20 -14.69 -9.53
C PRO A 191 2.50 -14.61 -10.34
N ASP A 192 2.79 -13.47 -10.94
CA ASP A 192 3.97 -13.25 -11.80
C ASP A 192 5.23 -12.87 -11.01
N TYR A 193 5.18 -12.88 -9.67
CA TYR A 193 6.29 -12.42 -8.83
C TYR A 193 7.64 -13.05 -9.18
N SER A 194 7.65 -14.33 -9.55
CA SER A 194 8.88 -15.08 -9.82
C SER A 194 9.67 -14.51 -11.01
N ILE A 195 8.97 -14.09 -12.07
CA ILE A 195 9.62 -13.50 -13.24
C ILE A 195 10.17 -12.10 -12.92
N TYR A 196 9.42 -11.28 -12.19
CA TYR A 196 9.88 -9.97 -11.75
C TYR A 196 11.09 -10.08 -10.82
N PHE A 197 11.05 -11.03 -9.87
CA PHE A 197 12.18 -11.30 -8.98
C PHE A 197 13.42 -11.69 -9.77
N SER A 198 13.31 -12.63 -10.71
CA SER A 198 14.43 -13.07 -11.54
C SER A 198 15.02 -11.93 -12.40
N ILE A 199 14.18 -11.04 -12.93
CA ILE A 199 14.66 -9.86 -13.64
C ILE A 199 15.47 -8.93 -12.72
N LEU A 200 14.96 -8.67 -11.50
CA LEU A 200 15.65 -7.85 -10.50
C LEU A 200 16.98 -8.49 -10.06
N GLU A 201 17.01 -9.82 -9.89
CA GLU A 201 18.26 -10.56 -9.62
C GLU A 201 19.29 -10.41 -10.75
N CYS A 202 18.87 -10.51 -12.01
CA CYS A 202 19.76 -10.29 -13.15
C CYS A 202 20.35 -8.88 -13.12
N ILE A 203 19.51 -7.86 -12.90
CA ILE A 203 19.96 -6.46 -12.81
C ILE A 203 20.93 -6.27 -11.64
N ALA A 204 20.62 -6.82 -10.46
CA ALA A 204 21.50 -6.80 -9.30
C ALA A 204 22.82 -7.54 -9.53
N GLY A 205 22.80 -8.57 -10.36
CA GLY A 205 23.99 -9.33 -10.80
C GLY A 205 24.83 -8.66 -11.88
N GLY A 206 24.38 -7.51 -12.42
CA GLY A 206 25.15 -6.73 -13.39
C GLY A 206 24.68 -6.85 -14.83
N ASP A 207 23.53 -7.49 -15.09
CA ASP A 207 22.94 -7.52 -16.44
C ASP A 207 22.10 -6.25 -16.64
N TYR A 208 22.58 -5.32 -17.44
CA TYR A 208 21.96 -4.00 -17.57
C TYR A 208 21.17 -3.81 -18.87
N THR A 209 21.27 -4.73 -19.82
CA THR A 209 20.52 -4.66 -21.07
C THR A 209 19.43 -5.72 -21.11
N ARG A 210 18.36 -5.40 -21.85
CA ARG A 210 17.27 -6.35 -22.08
C ARG A 210 17.77 -7.70 -22.63
N GLY A 211 18.71 -7.65 -23.61
CA GLY A 211 19.24 -8.85 -24.24
C GLY A 211 20.03 -9.73 -23.29
N GLU A 212 20.85 -9.16 -22.40
CA GLU A 212 21.58 -9.90 -21.37
C GLU A 212 20.61 -10.61 -20.42
N ILE A 213 19.57 -9.91 -19.95
CA ILE A 213 18.56 -10.47 -19.05
C ILE A 213 17.77 -11.59 -19.74
N GLU A 214 17.32 -11.38 -21.00
CA GLU A 214 16.62 -12.41 -21.79
C GLU A 214 17.49 -13.66 -21.99
N ASN A 215 18.76 -13.49 -22.31
CA ASN A 215 19.71 -14.59 -22.47
C ASN A 215 19.92 -15.36 -21.16
N ARG A 216 20.12 -14.66 -20.05
CA ARG A 216 20.34 -15.29 -18.74
C ARG A 216 19.12 -16.04 -18.23
N LEU A 217 17.92 -15.52 -18.47
CA LEU A 217 16.66 -16.15 -18.07
C LEU A 217 16.22 -17.26 -19.06
N GLY A 218 16.84 -17.39 -20.22
CA GLY A 218 16.38 -18.28 -21.27
C GLY A 218 14.96 -17.97 -21.75
N LYS A 219 14.50 -16.71 -21.59
CA LYS A 219 13.15 -16.26 -21.89
C LYS A 219 13.19 -15.02 -22.77
N ALA A 220 12.57 -15.13 -23.94
CA ALA A 220 12.33 -13.98 -24.82
C ALA A 220 11.12 -13.15 -24.32
N GLU A 221 11.06 -11.88 -24.76
CA GLU A 221 9.90 -11.00 -24.56
C GLU A 221 9.65 -10.51 -23.12
N ILE A 222 10.71 -10.16 -22.37
CA ILE A 222 10.55 -9.54 -21.05
C ILE A 222 10.21 -8.03 -21.11
N GLY A 223 10.06 -7.46 -22.31
CA GLY A 223 9.85 -6.02 -22.47
C GLY A 223 8.63 -5.47 -21.72
N GLY A 224 7.54 -6.25 -21.65
CA GLY A 224 6.35 -5.89 -20.88
C GLY A 224 6.60 -5.83 -19.38
N TYR A 225 7.38 -6.78 -18.85
CA TYR A 225 7.77 -6.80 -17.43
C TYR A 225 8.69 -5.64 -17.07
N LEU A 226 9.70 -5.35 -17.92
CA LEU A 226 10.58 -4.20 -17.73
C LEU A 226 9.82 -2.87 -17.77
N ALA A 227 8.85 -2.72 -18.68
CA ALA A 227 8.01 -1.53 -18.76
C ALA A 227 7.14 -1.34 -17.50
N LYS A 228 6.63 -2.42 -16.93
CA LYS A 228 5.89 -2.37 -15.66
C LYS A 228 6.81 -2.04 -14.49
N LEU A 229 7.99 -2.67 -14.39
CA LEU A 229 9.00 -2.35 -13.36
C LEU A 229 9.42 -0.88 -13.38
N GLU A 230 9.55 -0.29 -14.58
CA GLU A 230 9.92 1.12 -14.74
C GLU A 230 8.75 2.06 -14.45
N LYS A 231 7.59 1.85 -15.09
CA LYS A 231 6.48 2.82 -15.10
C LYS A 231 5.47 2.64 -13.96
N TYR A 232 5.16 1.39 -13.61
CA TYR A 232 4.16 1.07 -12.59
C TYR A 232 4.77 0.95 -11.20
N TYR A 233 5.87 0.21 -11.09
CA TYR A 233 6.48 -0.11 -9.80
C TYR A 233 7.59 0.87 -9.41
N SER A 234 8.12 1.64 -10.36
CA SER A 234 9.23 2.58 -10.15
C SER A 234 10.47 1.95 -9.51
N LEU A 235 10.69 0.64 -9.73
CA LEU A 235 11.80 -0.12 -9.15
C LEU A 235 13.08 -0.06 -9.99
N ILE A 236 12.95 0.23 -11.28
CA ILE A 236 14.09 0.39 -12.20
C ILE A 236 13.94 1.69 -12.98
N SER A 237 15.05 2.19 -13.49
CA SER A 237 15.07 3.33 -14.42
C SER A 237 16.00 3.06 -15.58
N LYS A 238 15.62 3.50 -16.79
CA LYS A 238 16.53 3.47 -17.94
C LYS A 238 17.57 4.57 -17.82
N LYS A 239 18.85 4.19 -17.80
CA LYS A 239 19.92 5.16 -18.09
C LYS A 239 19.99 5.35 -19.60
N ARG A 240 19.97 6.60 -20.05
CA ARG A 240 20.28 7.00 -21.43
C ARG A 240 21.79 7.01 -21.65
#